data_870c9650e84135e3b297eb0c052fa319
#
_entry.id   870c9650e84135e3b297eb0c052fa319
#
_cell.length_a   1.000
_cell.length_b   1.000
_cell.length_c   1.000
_cell.angle_alpha   90.00
_cell.angle_beta   90.00
_cell.angle_gamma   90.00
#
_symmetry.space_group_name_H-M   'P 1'
#
loop_
_entity.id
_entity.type
_entity.pdbx_description
1 polymer ?
#
loop_
_entity_poly.entity_id
_entity_poly.type
_entity_poly.pdbx_seq_one_letter_code
_entity_poly.pdbx_strand_id
1 'polypeptide(L)'
;MISKRTKIPSVLLLLFLGIGLKQVVIYFHIETFDFLKILPTLGTVGLILIVFEGALDLKYDSDKNKLIKKAFFSAVVILLVTVAAITFILHELTSYSYYLCFINAIPFSIISSAIAIPSVSGINKAQREFVIYESSFSDIAGIILFNFAISNDSYNVAAFTSLGIELVLIVLFAMFSCLLLLYLIGRISHNVKFFLIISILVLVYAIGQSFHLSALIIVLAFGLFLNNADEIRIPLFRKYFIYPNISKDLVQLHQLSAESAFIIRTFFFVIFGFTIIVDQFKDFTLIQYGLLILTAMYLIRLLYLKFIAKTPLTPAVFITPRGLISILLFYNLPKEMRINGVETGLLFLIILATSIIMSLGLLGAKKEEVVVKK
;
A
#
# COMPACT_ATOMS: atom_id res chain seq x y z
N MET A 1 -4.61 -7.88 -20.95
CA MET A 1 -5.73 -7.86 -21.91
C MET A 1 -7.03 -8.39 -21.29
N ILE A 2 -7.02 -9.52 -20.59
CA ILE A 2 -8.21 -10.14 -19.94
C ILE A 2 -8.82 -9.21 -18.87
N SER A 3 -8.02 -8.65 -17.97
CA SER A 3 -8.46 -7.75 -16.90
C SER A 3 -9.22 -6.49 -17.40
N LYS A 4 -8.81 -5.91 -18.54
CA LYS A 4 -9.51 -4.75 -19.12
C LYS A 4 -10.90 -5.10 -19.69
N ARG A 5 -11.10 -6.34 -20.16
CA ARG A 5 -12.39 -6.81 -20.70
C ARG A 5 -13.32 -7.32 -19.58
N THR A 6 -12.80 -8.02 -18.61
CA THR A 6 -13.58 -8.68 -17.54
C THR A 6 -13.78 -7.79 -16.31
N LYS A 7 -13.07 -6.66 -16.19
CA LYS A 7 -13.00 -5.80 -14.97
C LYS A 7 -12.54 -6.57 -13.71
N ILE A 8 -12.01 -7.78 -13.86
CA ILE A 8 -11.42 -8.55 -12.77
C ILE A 8 -10.04 -7.95 -12.48
N PRO A 9 -9.72 -7.59 -11.21
CA PRO A 9 -8.39 -7.14 -10.84
C PRO A 9 -7.32 -8.16 -11.25
N SER A 10 -6.24 -7.68 -11.86
CA SER A 10 -5.14 -8.55 -12.30
C SER A 10 -4.56 -9.38 -11.15
N VAL A 11 -4.61 -8.86 -9.94
CA VAL A 11 -4.16 -9.53 -8.72
C VAL A 11 -4.88 -10.86 -8.48
N LEU A 12 -6.21 -10.92 -8.69
CA LEU A 12 -6.95 -12.18 -8.56
C LEU A 12 -6.45 -13.25 -9.52
N LEU A 13 -6.20 -12.86 -10.78
CA LEU A 13 -5.68 -13.78 -11.79
C LEU A 13 -4.29 -14.30 -11.43
N LEU A 14 -3.43 -13.44 -10.87
CA LEU A 14 -2.08 -13.81 -10.44
C LEU A 14 -2.10 -14.74 -9.23
N LEU A 15 -2.97 -14.50 -8.26
CA LEU A 15 -3.17 -15.38 -7.12
C LEU A 15 -3.64 -16.77 -7.55
N PHE A 16 -4.65 -16.85 -8.41
CA PHE A 16 -5.14 -18.12 -8.95
C PHE A 16 -4.11 -18.83 -9.81
N LEU A 17 -3.30 -18.07 -10.58
CA LEU A 17 -2.17 -18.63 -11.32
C LEU A 17 -1.17 -19.29 -10.36
N GLY A 18 -0.82 -18.63 -9.25
CA GLY A 18 0.07 -19.17 -8.23
C GLY A 18 -0.46 -20.47 -7.62
N ILE A 19 -1.74 -20.48 -7.24
CA ILE A 19 -2.41 -21.70 -6.71
C ILE A 19 -2.40 -22.81 -7.76
N GLY A 20 -2.75 -22.49 -9.02
CA GLY A 20 -2.75 -23.46 -10.11
C GLY A 20 -1.37 -24.06 -10.36
N LEU A 21 -0.32 -23.23 -10.38
CA LEU A 21 1.06 -23.69 -10.50
C LEU A 21 1.44 -24.66 -9.37
N LYS A 22 1.01 -24.36 -8.12
CA LYS A 22 1.23 -25.28 -7.00
C LYS A 22 0.57 -26.64 -7.23
N GLN A 23 -0.68 -26.67 -7.72
CA GLN A 23 -1.36 -27.95 -7.98
C GLN A 23 -0.68 -28.75 -9.10
N VAL A 24 -0.20 -28.09 -10.14
CA VAL A 24 0.58 -28.71 -11.23
C VAL A 24 1.87 -29.32 -10.67
N VAL A 25 2.59 -28.59 -9.84
CA VAL A 25 3.83 -29.06 -9.19
C VAL A 25 3.58 -30.30 -8.33
N ILE A 26 2.51 -30.25 -7.52
CA ILE A 26 2.12 -31.40 -6.67
C ILE A 26 1.74 -32.62 -7.53
N TYR A 27 0.96 -32.42 -8.59
CA TYR A 27 0.51 -33.50 -9.46
C TYR A 27 1.66 -34.20 -10.20
N PHE A 28 2.65 -33.42 -10.66
CA PHE A 28 3.80 -33.97 -11.37
C PHE A 28 4.96 -34.39 -10.44
N HIS A 29 4.81 -34.27 -9.11
CA HIS A 29 5.86 -34.57 -8.10
C HIS A 29 7.16 -33.82 -8.38
N ILE A 30 7.10 -32.58 -8.87
CA ILE A 30 8.27 -31.77 -9.20
C ILE A 30 8.89 -31.26 -7.88
N GLU A 31 10.17 -31.55 -7.65
CA GLU A 31 10.91 -30.93 -6.57
C GLU A 31 11.00 -29.40 -6.83
N THR A 32 10.49 -28.61 -5.91
CA THR A 32 10.50 -27.15 -6.03
C THR A 32 11.44 -26.52 -5.04
N PHE A 33 11.98 -25.40 -5.44
CA PHE A 33 12.67 -24.50 -4.53
C PHE A 33 11.70 -23.99 -3.46
N ASP A 34 12.20 -23.83 -2.23
CA ASP A 34 11.43 -23.24 -1.14
C ASP A 34 11.26 -21.74 -1.36
N PHE A 35 10.19 -21.36 -2.06
CA PHE A 35 9.87 -19.97 -2.38
C PHE A 35 9.65 -19.11 -1.12
N LEU A 36 9.36 -19.71 0.04
CA LEU A 36 9.23 -18.97 1.31
C LEU A 36 10.55 -18.30 1.71
N LYS A 37 11.70 -18.82 1.27
CA LYS A 37 13.01 -18.20 1.54
C LYS A 37 13.27 -16.95 0.71
N ILE A 38 12.71 -16.85 -0.49
CA ILE A 38 12.86 -15.68 -1.38
C ILE A 38 11.84 -14.58 -1.04
N LEU A 39 10.67 -14.98 -0.54
CA LEU A 39 9.56 -14.08 -0.30
C LEU A 39 9.91 -12.85 0.57
N PRO A 40 10.68 -12.96 1.66
CA PRO A 40 11.09 -11.80 2.47
C PRO A 40 11.97 -10.82 1.69
N THR A 41 12.96 -11.32 0.95
CA THR A 41 13.88 -10.46 0.16
C THR A 41 13.15 -9.79 -1.00
N LEU A 42 12.35 -10.55 -1.75
CA LEU A 42 11.50 -10.02 -2.81
C LEU A 42 10.48 -9.03 -2.24
N GLY A 43 9.96 -9.34 -1.05
CA GLY A 43 9.07 -8.47 -0.29
C GLY A 43 9.71 -7.13 0.06
N THR A 44 10.94 -7.13 0.59
CA THR A 44 11.66 -5.89 0.96
C THR A 44 11.94 -5.02 -0.26
N VAL A 45 12.49 -5.59 -1.34
CA VAL A 45 12.73 -4.86 -2.59
C VAL A 45 11.40 -4.37 -3.20
N GLY A 46 10.39 -5.23 -3.14
CA GLY A 46 9.04 -4.89 -3.59
C GLY A 46 8.44 -3.72 -2.81
N LEU A 47 8.55 -3.74 -1.47
CA LEU A 47 8.08 -2.65 -0.61
C LEU A 47 8.75 -1.33 -0.96
N ILE A 48 10.08 -1.31 -1.10
CA ILE A 48 10.83 -0.10 -1.46
C ILE A 48 10.29 0.50 -2.76
N LEU A 49 10.17 -0.32 -3.81
CA LEU A 49 9.74 0.17 -5.12
C LEU A 49 8.27 0.56 -5.16
N ILE A 50 7.40 -0.18 -4.47
CA ILE A 50 5.96 0.08 -4.47
C ILE A 50 5.60 1.29 -3.59
N VAL A 51 6.26 1.44 -2.44
CA VAL A 51 6.10 2.63 -1.60
C VAL A 51 6.63 3.86 -2.32
N PHE A 52 7.75 3.72 -3.03
CA PHE A 52 8.29 4.80 -3.86
C PHE A 52 7.35 5.17 -5.03
N GLU A 53 6.85 4.17 -5.78
CA GLU A 53 5.83 4.38 -6.83
C GLU A 53 4.60 5.10 -6.27
N GLY A 54 4.05 4.62 -5.14
CA GLY A 54 2.89 5.24 -4.50
C GLY A 54 3.14 6.68 -4.06
N ALA A 55 4.37 7.01 -3.64
CA ALA A 55 4.78 8.37 -3.33
C ALA A 55 4.82 9.27 -4.59
N LEU A 56 5.26 8.71 -5.72
CA LEU A 56 5.28 9.43 -7.01
C LEU A 56 3.88 9.63 -7.60
N ASP A 57 2.87 8.85 -7.20
CA ASP A 57 1.47 9.09 -7.59
C ASP A 57 0.86 10.32 -6.88
N LEU A 58 1.45 10.77 -5.76
CA LEU A 58 0.95 11.86 -4.94
C LEU A 58 1.58 13.21 -5.32
N LYS A 59 1.15 13.77 -6.45
CA LYS A 59 1.52 15.15 -6.80
C LYS A 59 0.58 16.14 -6.11
N TYR A 60 1.15 17.12 -5.42
CA TYR A 60 0.38 18.19 -4.78
C TYR A 60 -0.21 19.12 -5.85
N ASP A 61 -1.50 19.41 -5.70
CA ASP A 61 -2.24 20.33 -6.54
C ASP A 61 -3.09 21.22 -5.63
N SER A 62 -2.81 22.52 -5.62
CA SER A 62 -3.52 23.49 -4.77
C SER A 62 -5.02 23.53 -5.03
N ASP A 63 -5.44 23.30 -6.28
CA ASP A 63 -6.84 23.34 -6.68
C ASP A 63 -7.62 22.14 -6.11
N LYS A 64 -6.91 21.06 -5.75
CA LYS A 64 -7.47 19.83 -5.18
C LYS A 64 -7.40 19.75 -3.65
N ASN A 65 -6.99 20.83 -2.98
CA ASN A 65 -6.82 20.85 -1.52
C ASN A 65 -8.02 20.29 -0.72
N LYS A 66 -9.25 20.63 -1.12
CA LYS A 66 -10.47 20.12 -0.46
C LYS A 66 -10.61 18.61 -0.63
N LEU A 67 -10.30 18.08 -1.82
CA LEU A 67 -10.35 16.66 -2.13
C LEU A 67 -9.27 15.90 -1.36
N ILE A 68 -8.03 16.41 -1.38
CA ILE A 68 -6.87 15.86 -0.69
C ILE A 68 -7.13 15.74 0.81
N LYS A 69 -7.59 16.83 1.45
CA LYS A 69 -7.95 16.81 2.87
C LYS A 69 -9.05 15.80 3.17
N LYS A 70 -10.12 15.75 2.35
CA LYS A 70 -11.21 14.80 2.52
C LYS A 70 -10.73 13.36 2.42
N ALA A 71 -9.89 13.05 1.43
CA ALA A 71 -9.30 11.73 1.22
C ALA A 71 -8.35 11.35 2.38
N PHE A 72 -7.54 12.28 2.87
CA PHE A 72 -6.67 12.08 4.03
C PHE A 72 -7.46 11.72 5.29
N PHE A 73 -8.45 12.53 5.65
CA PHE A 73 -9.29 12.25 6.82
C PHE A 73 -10.06 10.94 6.66
N SER A 74 -10.54 10.62 5.45
CA SER A 74 -11.19 9.35 5.15
C SER A 74 -10.24 8.18 5.41
N ALA A 75 -9.04 8.23 4.86
CA ALA A 75 -8.04 7.17 5.01
C ALA A 75 -7.68 6.94 6.49
N VAL A 76 -7.36 8.01 7.23
CA VAL A 76 -6.92 7.90 8.62
C VAL A 76 -8.05 7.42 9.53
N VAL A 77 -9.24 8.02 9.43
CA VAL A 77 -10.36 7.66 10.32
C VAL A 77 -10.85 6.25 10.03
N ILE A 78 -11.02 5.87 8.75
CA ILE A 78 -11.44 4.50 8.40
C ILE A 78 -10.39 3.49 8.86
N LEU A 79 -9.09 3.77 8.65
CA LEU A 79 -8.01 2.91 9.12
C LEU A 79 -8.10 2.69 10.64
N LEU A 80 -8.10 3.77 11.44
CA LEU A 80 -8.08 3.68 12.90
C LEU A 80 -9.32 2.99 13.46
N VAL A 81 -10.52 3.32 12.96
CA VAL A 81 -11.76 2.68 13.39
C VAL A 81 -11.80 1.21 12.97
N THR A 82 -11.28 0.87 11.78
CA THR A 82 -11.21 -0.53 11.33
C THR A 82 -10.21 -1.32 12.16
N VAL A 83 -9.03 -0.75 12.45
CA VAL A 83 -8.05 -1.38 13.36
C VAL A 83 -8.69 -1.65 14.72
N ALA A 84 -9.35 -0.66 15.33
CA ALA A 84 -9.99 -0.83 16.63
C ALA A 84 -11.07 -1.93 16.61
N ALA A 85 -11.91 -1.96 15.57
CA ALA A 85 -12.95 -2.98 15.44
C ALA A 85 -12.36 -4.39 15.24
N ILE A 86 -11.34 -4.54 14.40
CA ILE A 86 -10.68 -5.84 14.19
C ILE A 86 -9.94 -6.26 15.46
N THR A 87 -9.29 -5.33 16.17
CA THR A 87 -8.65 -5.59 17.47
C THR A 87 -9.64 -6.18 18.47
N PHE A 88 -10.82 -5.56 18.58
CA PHE A 88 -11.88 -6.06 19.46
C PHE A 88 -12.36 -7.46 19.02
N ILE A 89 -12.63 -7.65 17.75
CA ILE A 89 -13.04 -8.96 17.20
C ILE A 89 -11.98 -10.03 17.50
N LEU A 90 -10.71 -9.75 17.24
CA LEU A 90 -9.62 -10.69 17.48
C LEU A 90 -9.47 -10.99 18.98
N HIS A 91 -9.60 -10.00 19.85
CA HIS A 91 -9.55 -10.20 21.31
C HIS A 91 -10.64 -11.15 21.80
N GLU A 92 -11.90 -10.91 21.38
CA GLU A 92 -13.03 -11.76 21.76
C GLU A 92 -12.91 -13.19 21.23
N LEU A 93 -12.33 -13.37 20.04
CA LEU A 93 -12.24 -14.67 19.41
C LEU A 93 -11.02 -15.49 19.85
N THR A 94 -9.92 -14.82 20.22
CA THR A 94 -8.64 -15.50 20.48
C THR A 94 -8.15 -15.37 21.92
N SER A 95 -8.78 -14.50 22.73
CA SER A 95 -8.38 -14.20 24.12
C SER A 95 -6.94 -13.68 24.29
N TYR A 96 -6.26 -13.28 23.22
CA TYR A 96 -4.96 -12.61 23.29
C TYR A 96 -5.10 -11.18 23.80
N SER A 97 -4.00 -10.59 24.30
CA SER A 97 -4.00 -9.20 24.79
C SER A 97 -4.42 -8.22 23.69
N TYR A 98 -5.06 -7.11 24.08
CA TYR A 98 -5.44 -6.04 23.15
C TYR A 98 -4.24 -5.51 22.35
N TYR A 99 -3.05 -5.47 22.95
CA TYR A 99 -1.81 -5.05 22.28
C TYR A 99 -1.46 -5.97 21.11
N LEU A 100 -1.43 -7.28 21.31
CA LEU A 100 -1.14 -8.25 20.24
C LEU A 100 -2.23 -8.22 19.16
N CYS A 101 -3.51 -8.17 19.58
CA CYS A 101 -4.63 -8.06 18.63
C CYS A 101 -4.55 -6.77 17.80
N PHE A 102 -4.16 -5.65 18.40
CA PHE A 102 -3.99 -4.36 17.73
C PHE A 102 -2.92 -4.44 16.62
N ILE A 103 -1.74 -4.96 16.93
CA ILE A 103 -0.67 -5.09 15.95
C ILE A 103 -1.09 -6.01 14.80
N ASN A 104 -1.75 -7.14 15.10
CA ASN A 104 -2.21 -8.07 14.09
C ASN A 104 -3.40 -7.54 13.26
N ALA A 105 -4.19 -6.59 13.77
CA ALA A 105 -5.30 -5.97 13.06
C ALA A 105 -4.85 -4.98 11.97
N ILE A 106 -3.69 -4.32 12.15
CA ILE A 106 -3.22 -3.27 11.24
C ILE A 106 -3.11 -3.74 9.79
N PRO A 107 -2.45 -4.87 9.45
CA PRO A 107 -2.34 -5.35 8.08
C PRO A 107 -3.68 -5.55 7.38
N PHE A 108 -4.72 -5.95 8.10
CA PHE A 108 -6.07 -6.16 7.56
C PHE A 108 -6.84 -4.87 7.33
N SER A 109 -6.40 -3.75 7.91
CA SER A 109 -7.16 -2.49 7.92
C SER A 109 -6.76 -1.55 6.78
N ILE A 110 -5.63 -1.77 6.12
CA ILE A 110 -5.06 -0.88 5.11
C ILE A 110 -5.74 -1.10 3.76
N ILE A 111 -6.19 -0.02 3.12
CA ILE A 111 -6.73 -0.04 1.75
C ILE A 111 -5.56 -0.01 0.78
N SER A 112 -5.40 -1.04 -0.05
CA SER A 112 -4.28 -1.15 -0.98
C SER A 112 -4.44 -0.28 -2.22
N SER A 113 -3.55 0.70 -2.40
CA SER A 113 -3.46 1.51 -3.63
C SER A 113 -3.09 0.65 -4.84
N ALA A 114 -2.23 -0.33 -4.64
CA ALA A 114 -1.75 -1.27 -5.66
C ALA A 114 -2.88 -2.02 -6.39
N ILE A 115 -4.02 -2.23 -5.74
CA ILE A 115 -5.20 -2.87 -6.33
C ILE A 115 -6.28 -1.83 -6.66
N ALA A 116 -6.49 -0.84 -5.80
CA ALA A 116 -7.52 0.16 -5.99
C ALA A 116 -7.28 1.03 -7.23
N ILE A 117 -6.08 1.62 -7.39
CA ILE A 117 -5.76 2.58 -8.46
C ILE A 117 -5.98 2.00 -9.87
N PRO A 118 -5.42 0.82 -10.23
CA PRO A 118 -5.65 0.25 -11.55
C PRO A 118 -7.11 -0.10 -11.82
N SER A 119 -7.88 -0.44 -10.76
CA SER A 119 -9.26 -0.91 -10.88
C SER A 119 -10.26 0.21 -11.15
N VAL A 120 -9.95 1.45 -10.76
CA VAL A 120 -10.85 2.61 -10.86
C VAL A 120 -10.70 3.42 -12.14
N SER A 121 -9.98 2.93 -13.14
CA SER A 121 -9.75 3.64 -14.42
C SER A 121 -11.02 3.97 -15.21
N GLY A 122 -12.12 3.29 -14.95
CA GLY A 122 -13.40 3.40 -15.67
C GLY A 122 -14.53 4.12 -14.93
N ILE A 123 -14.27 4.76 -13.78
CA ILE A 123 -15.26 5.51 -13.01
C ILE A 123 -15.10 7.02 -13.19
N ASN A 124 -16.05 7.79 -12.66
CA ASN A 124 -16.01 9.26 -12.65
C ASN A 124 -14.68 9.82 -12.15
N LYS A 125 -14.16 10.87 -12.81
CA LYS A 125 -12.86 11.48 -12.51
C LYS A 125 -12.72 11.89 -11.04
N ALA A 126 -13.73 12.55 -10.46
CA ALA A 126 -13.68 13.00 -9.07
C ALA A 126 -13.61 11.83 -8.07
N GLN A 127 -14.39 10.77 -8.32
CA GLN A 127 -14.34 9.55 -7.51
C GLN A 127 -13.01 8.81 -7.67
N ARG A 128 -12.48 8.74 -8.90
CA ARG A 128 -11.18 8.15 -9.17
C ARG A 128 -10.07 8.88 -8.42
N GLU A 129 -10.02 10.22 -8.50
CA GLU A 129 -9.03 11.01 -7.78
C GLU A 129 -9.15 10.83 -6.26
N PHE A 130 -10.38 10.80 -5.73
CA PHE A 130 -10.61 10.53 -4.31
C PHE A 130 -10.03 9.17 -3.89
N VAL A 131 -10.29 8.11 -4.66
CA VAL A 131 -9.78 6.75 -4.36
C VAL A 131 -8.25 6.70 -4.44
N ILE A 132 -7.64 7.38 -5.41
CA ILE A 132 -6.17 7.44 -5.53
C ILE A 132 -5.58 8.03 -4.25
N TYR A 133 -6.03 9.22 -3.84
CA TYR A 133 -5.52 9.86 -2.62
C TYR A 133 -5.86 9.06 -1.36
N GLU A 134 -7.09 8.55 -1.23
CA GLU A 134 -7.53 7.78 -0.05
C GLU A 134 -6.70 6.52 0.13
N SER A 135 -6.53 5.71 -0.92
CA SER A 135 -5.77 4.46 -0.83
C SER A 135 -4.28 4.72 -0.58
N SER A 136 -3.68 5.72 -1.22
CA SER A 136 -2.28 6.08 -0.97
C SER A 136 -2.06 6.61 0.46
N PHE A 137 -2.96 7.44 0.99
CA PHE A 137 -2.88 7.88 2.39
C PHE A 137 -3.13 6.73 3.37
N SER A 138 -3.99 5.75 3.02
CA SER A 138 -4.19 4.55 3.83
C SER A 138 -2.93 3.69 3.91
N ASP A 139 -2.22 3.52 2.80
CA ASP A 139 -0.93 2.83 2.76
C ASP A 139 0.10 3.53 3.67
N ILE A 140 0.22 4.86 3.56
CA ILE A 140 1.13 5.69 4.36
C ILE A 140 0.80 5.57 5.86
N ALA A 141 -0.45 5.86 6.21
CA ALA A 141 -0.90 5.85 7.60
C ALA A 141 -0.78 4.45 8.22
N GLY A 142 -1.03 3.41 7.43
CA GLY A 142 -0.87 2.03 7.84
C GLY A 142 0.57 1.65 8.15
N ILE A 143 1.52 2.06 7.31
CA ILE A 143 2.96 1.84 7.54
C ILE A 143 3.42 2.58 8.80
N ILE A 144 3.02 3.84 8.97
CA ILE A 144 3.37 4.64 10.17
C ILE A 144 2.80 3.97 11.43
N LEU A 145 1.51 3.61 11.40
CA LEU A 145 0.84 2.98 12.53
C LEU A 145 1.48 1.63 12.88
N PHE A 146 1.81 0.82 11.88
CA PHE A 146 2.44 -0.48 12.08
C PHE A 146 3.82 -0.35 12.72
N ASN A 147 4.68 0.51 12.17
CA ASN A 147 6.02 0.72 12.73
C ASN A 147 5.95 1.28 14.17
N PHE A 148 5.04 2.23 14.42
CA PHE A 148 4.80 2.74 15.76
C PHE A 148 4.35 1.63 16.72
N ALA A 149 3.43 0.76 16.27
CA ALA A 149 2.89 -0.31 17.10
C ALA A 149 3.94 -1.37 17.48
N ILE A 150 4.79 -1.78 16.54
CA ILE A 150 5.83 -2.80 16.81
C ILE A 150 7.03 -2.26 17.59
N SER A 151 7.26 -0.93 17.55
CA SER A 151 8.41 -0.29 18.23
C SER A 151 8.10 0.13 19.67
N ASN A 152 6.85 0.06 20.11
CA ASN A 152 6.45 0.55 21.43
C ASN A 152 5.54 -0.46 22.15
N ASP A 153 5.99 -0.98 23.27
CA ASP A 153 5.21 -1.91 24.11
C ASP A 153 4.11 -1.19 24.93
N SER A 154 4.20 0.13 25.07
CA SER A 154 3.25 0.95 25.80
C SER A 154 2.97 2.27 25.08
N TYR A 155 1.70 2.68 25.01
CA TYR A 155 1.26 3.90 24.33
C TYR A 155 1.12 5.06 25.32
N ASN A 156 2.24 5.50 25.87
CA ASN A 156 2.33 6.65 26.76
C ASN A 156 2.76 7.93 26.02
N VAL A 157 2.79 9.06 26.73
CA VAL A 157 3.19 10.35 26.16
C VAL A 157 4.61 10.29 25.59
N ALA A 158 5.51 9.53 26.20
CA ALA A 158 6.87 9.36 25.72
C ALA A 158 6.92 8.65 24.35
N ALA A 159 6.07 7.62 24.13
CA ALA A 159 5.98 6.94 22.85
C ALA A 159 5.48 7.88 21.73
N PHE A 160 4.49 8.74 21.99
CA PHE A 160 4.03 9.72 21.02
C PHE A 160 5.04 10.83 20.74
N THR A 161 5.80 11.26 21.75
CA THR A 161 6.88 12.23 21.53
C THR A 161 8.03 11.63 20.75
N SER A 162 8.40 10.38 21.01
CA SER A 162 9.43 9.67 20.22
C SER A 162 9.00 9.50 18.76
N LEU A 163 7.74 9.14 18.51
CA LEU A 163 7.19 9.09 17.14
C LEU A 163 7.29 10.46 16.45
N GLY A 164 6.93 11.54 17.16
CA GLY A 164 7.04 12.90 16.60
C GLY A 164 8.49 13.27 16.22
N ILE A 165 9.43 12.96 17.09
CA ILE A 165 10.86 13.19 16.84
C ILE A 165 11.35 12.32 15.68
N GLU A 166 10.99 11.03 15.66
CA GLU A 166 11.34 10.11 14.58
C GLU A 166 10.82 10.60 13.23
N LEU A 167 9.55 11.01 13.14
CA LEU A 167 8.98 11.55 11.90
C LEU A 167 9.70 12.82 11.43
N VAL A 168 10.09 13.72 12.35
CA VAL A 168 10.86 14.91 12.00
C VAL A 168 12.24 14.52 11.46
N LEU A 169 12.94 13.60 12.11
CA LEU A 169 14.25 13.12 11.65
C LEU A 169 14.14 12.44 10.28
N ILE A 170 13.12 11.62 10.07
CA ILE A 170 12.83 10.97 8.77
C ILE A 170 12.63 12.02 7.68
N VAL A 171 11.80 13.02 7.93
CA VAL A 171 11.52 14.10 6.96
C VAL A 171 12.81 14.88 6.63
N LEU A 172 13.60 15.23 7.63
CA LEU A 172 14.87 15.94 7.42
C LEU A 172 15.87 15.09 6.62
N PHE A 173 16.00 13.81 6.96
CA PHE A 173 16.89 12.88 6.26
C PHE A 173 16.44 12.65 4.81
N ALA A 174 15.15 12.45 4.58
CA ALA A 174 14.57 12.28 3.24
C ALA A 174 14.77 13.56 2.39
N MET A 175 14.54 14.74 3.00
CA MET A 175 14.75 16.02 2.34
C MET A 175 16.22 16.20 1.95
N PHE A 176 17.15 15.95 2.88
CA PHE A 176 18.60 16.04 2.61
C PHE A 176 19.01 15.09 1.48
N SER A 177 18.56 13.83 1.52
CA SER A 177 18.86 12.83 0.49
C SER A 177 18.27 13.22 -0.88
N CYS A 178 17.07 13.82 -0.90
CA CYS A 178 16.46 14.32 -2.13
C CYS A 178 17.22 15.52 -2.69
N LEU A 179 17.66 16.46 -1.86
CA LEU A 179 18.49 17.60 -2.29
C LEU A 179 19.82 17.12 -2.89
N LEU A 180 20.47 16.15 -2.23
CA LEU A 180 21.69 15.55 -2.73
C LEU A 180 21.47 14.90 -4.11
N LEU A 181 20.38 14.14 -4.25
CA LEU A 181 20.01 13.51 -5.51
C LEU A 181 19.78 14.54 -6.61
N LEU A 182 18.95 15.57 -6.37
CA LEU A 182 18.64 16.61 -7.36
C LEU A 182 19.90 17.35 -7.81
N TYR A 183 20.80 17.64 -6.88
CA TYR A 183 22.10 18.24 -7.18
C TYR A 183 22.97 17.35 -8.07
N LEU A 184 23.01 16.04 -7.79
CA LEU A 184 23.77 15.08 -8.61
C LEU A 184 23.17 14.90 -10.00
N ILE A 185 21.85 14.71 -10.10
CA ILE A 185 21.15 14.50 -11.38
C ILE A 185 21.29 15.73 -12.30
N GLY A 186 21.27 16.94 -11.72
CA GLY A 186 21.44 18.17 -12.51
C GLY A 186 22.81 18.27 -13.20
N ARG A 187 23.81 17.52 -12.75
CA ARG A 187 25.17 17.48 -13.33
C ARG A 187 25.43 16.31 -14.29
N ILE A 188 24.52 15.33 -14.34
CA ILE A 188 24.66 14.15 -15.19
C ILE A 188 23.92 14.37 -16.50
N SER A 189 24.62 14.30 -17.62
CA SER A 189 24.07 14.45 -18.98
C SER A 189 23.60 13.12 -19.60
N HIS A 190 23.87 11.98 -18.96
CA HIS A 190 23.63 10.65 -19.55
C HIS A 190 22.27 10.04 -19.15
N ASN A 191 21.80 9.07 -19.92
CA ASN A 191 20.50 8.36 -19.74
C ASN A 191 20.46 7.40 -18.53
N VAL A 192 21.49 7.41 -17.68
CA VAL A 192 21.59 6.52 -16.49
C VAL A 192 20.97 7.11 -15.21
N LYS A 193 20.27 8.23 -15.32
CA LYS A 193 19.66 8.94 -14.16
C LYS A 193 18.74 8.05 -13.34
N PHE A 194 17.98 7.19 -13.99
CA PHE A 194 17.06 6.27 -13.31
C PHE A 194 17.80 5.30 -12.36
N PHE A 195 18.90 4.69 -12.84
CA PHE A 195 19.69 3.79 -12.01
C PHE A 195 20.32 4.50 -10.81
N LEU A 196 20.74 5.76 -10.98
CA LEU A 196 21.24 6.57 -9.88
C LEU A 196 20.16 6.80 -8.82
N ILE A 197 18.93 7.12 -9.25
CA ILE A 197 17.80 7.33 -8.34
C ILE A 197 17.51 6.06 -7.54
N ILE A 198 17.41 4.91 -8.21
CA ILE A 198 17.18 3.63 -7.54
C ILE A 198 18.35 3.29 -6.60
N SER A 199 19.59 3.54 -7.01
CA SER A 199 20.76 3.28 -6.14
C SER A 199 20.72 4.13 -4.87
N ILE A 200 20.39 5.43 -5.01
CA ILE A 200 20.24 6.32 -3.84
C ILE A 200 19.03 5.91 -3.01
N LEU A 201 17.93 5.51 -3.61
CA LEU A 201 16.74 5.02 -2.90
C LEU A 201 17.08 3.81 -2.01
N VAL A 202 17.80 2.82 -2.56
CA VAL A 202 18.26 1.64 -1.82
C VAL A 202 19.24 2.03 -0.71
N LEU A 203 20.15 2.95 -1.01
CA LEU A 203 21.11 3.47 -0.03
C LEU A 203 20.40 4.20 1.13
N VAL A 204 19.45 5.06 0.82
CA VAL A 204 18.62 5.79 1.78
C VAL A 204 17.82 4.83 2.67
N TYR A 205 17.26 3.78 2.09
CA TYR A 205 16.60 2.71 2.83
C TYR A 205 17.58 2.00 3.78
N ALA A 206 18.75 1.59 3.28
CA ALA A 206 19.74 0.87 4.08
C ALA A 206 20.30 1.72 5.23
N ILE A 207 20.58 3.01 4.97
CA ILE A 207 21.04 3.95 6.01
C ILE A 207 19.94 4.15 7.05
N GLY A 208 18.68 4.38 6.64
CA GLY A 208 17.56 4.52 7.56
C GLY A 208 17.42 3.33 8.49
N GLN A 209 17.53 2.12 7.95
CA GLN A 209 17.50 0.89 8.73
C GLN A 209 18.67 0.78 9.72
N SER A 210 19.87 1.23 9.33
CA SER A 210 21.05 1.24 10.22
C SER A 210 20.93 2.19 11.41
N PHE A 211 20.16 3.27 11.25
CA PHE A 211 19.83 4.22 12.32
C PHE A 211 18.56 3.88 13.09
N HIS A 212 17.99 2.67 12.90
CA HIS A 212 16.73 2.22 13.50
C HIS A 212 15.52 3.13 13.19
N LEU A 213 15.62 3.94 12.12
CA LEU A 213 14.50 4.73 11.63
C LEU A 213 13.61 3.86 10.75
N SER A 214 12.33 4.21 10.66
CA SER A 214 11.41 3.54 9.76
C SER A 214 11.79 3.77 8.28
N ALA A 215 12.57 2.83 7.72
CA ALA A 215 13.14 2.93 6.38
C ALA A 215 12.07 3.08 5.29
N LEU A 216 10.88 2.49 5.48
CA LEU A 216 9.76 2.63 4.53
C LEU A 216 9.17 4.04 4.52
N ILE A 217 9.09 4.68 5.70
CA ILE A 217 8.63 6.07 5.79
C ILE A 217 9.65 7.02 5.16
N ILE A 218 10.95 6.70 5.28
CA ILE A 218 12.00 7.48 4.60
C ILE A 218 11.85 7.40 3.08
N VAL A 219 11.66 6.19 2.53
CA VAL A 219 11.42 5.97 1.09
C VAL A 219 10.21 6.75 0.60
N LEU A 220 9.12 6.71 1.39
CA LEU A 220 7.91 7.46 1.12
C LEU A 220 8.16 8.98 1.10
N ALA A 221 8.78 9.52 2.15
CA ALA A 221 9.08 10.94 2.25
C ALA A 221 10.02 11.39 1.12
N PHE A 222 11.03 10.58 0.80
CA PHE A 222 11.93 10.83 -0.32
C PHE A 222 11.17 10.91 -1.66
N GLY A 223 10.28 9.95 -1.95
CA GLY A 223 9.47 9.95 -3.17
C GLY A 223 8.52 11.15 -3.24
N LEU A 224 7.86 11.51 -2.12
CA LEU A 224 6.99 12.69 -2.03
C LEU A 224 7.75 13.99 -2.29
N PHE A 225 8.93 14.17 -1.69
CA PHE A 225 9.76 15.34 -1.94
C PHE A 225 10.24 15.41 -3.37
N LEU A 226 10.68 14.29 -3.93
CA LEU A 226 11.18 14.24 -5.29
C LEU A 226 10.08 14.58 -6.30
N ASN A 227 8.90 14.01 -6.15
CA ASN A 227 7.76 14.24 -7.05
C ASN A 227 7.20 15.66 -7.00
N ASN A 228 7.37 16.35 -5.86
CA ASN A 228 6.86 17.71 -5.64
C ASN A 228 7.97 18.77 -5.69
N ALA A 229 9.20 18.40 -6.05
CA ALA A 229 10.34 19.33 -6.07
C ALA A 229 10.14 20.49 -7.06
N ASP A 230 9.48 20.25 -8.20
CA ASP A 230 9.19 21.26 -9.22
C ASP A 230 8.15 22.31 -8.77
N GLU A 231 7.34 22.01 -7.76
CA GLU A 231 6.35 22.94 -7.18
C GLU A 231 6.96 23.89 -6.14
N ILE A 232 8.18 23.63 -5.67
CA ILE A 232 8.84 24.47 -4.67
C ILE A 232 9.25 25.80 -5.31
N ARG A 233 8.68 26.93 -4.80
CA ARG A 233 8.85 28.29 -5.37
C ARG A 233 9.98 29.08 -4.73
N ILE A 234 10.77 28.51 -3.82
CA ILE A 234 11.88 29.19 -3.13
C ILE A 234 12.96 29.52 -4.16
N PRO A 235 13.36 30.82 -4.36
CA PRO A 235 14.30 31.22 -5.41
C PRO A 235 15.67 30.53 -5.29
N LEU A 236 16.17 30.39 -4.05
CA LEU A 236 17.44 29.73 -3.76
C LEU A 236 17.41 28.26 -4.15
N PHE A 237 16.30 27.54 -3.81
CA PHE A 237 16.09 26.16 -4.16
C PHE A 237 16.08 25.97 -5.68
N ARG A 238 15.31 26.79 -6.41
CA ARG A 238 15.21 26.69 -7.86
C ARG A 238 16.54 26.95 -8.55
N LYS A 239 17.36 27.87 -8.04
CA LYS A 239 18.66 28.19 -8.62
C LYS A 239 19.66 27.03 -8.58
N TYR A 240 19.66 26.24 -7.50
CA TYR A 240 20.68 25.20 -7.27
C TYR A 240 20.21 23.78 -7.55
N PHE A 241 18.89 23.49 -7.44
CA PHE A 241 18.34 22.13 -7.48
C PHE A 241 17.38 21.87 -8.64
N ILE A 242 16.83 22.91 -9.26
CA ILE A 242 15.93 22.75 -10.42
C ILE A 242 16.72 22.98 -11.70
N TYR A 243 16.68 21.97 -12.57
CA TYR A 243 17.26 22.03 -13.90
C TYR A 243 16.17 21.96 -15.00
N PRO A 244 16.46 22.42 -16.25
CA PRO A 244 15.41 22.63 -17.28
C PRO A 244 14.56 21.39 -17.60
N ASN A 245 15.12 20.19 -17.49
CA ASN A 245 14.45 18.93 -17.89
C ASN A 245 13.85 18.17 -16.71
N ILE A 246 13.81 18.73 -15.48
CA ILE A 246 13.37 18.01 -14.28
C ILE A 246 11.98 17.40 -14.44
N SER A 247 11.00 18.14 -14.95
CA SER A 247 9.63 17.65 -15.10
C SER A 247 9.55 16.46 -16.08
N LYS A 248 10.37 16.46 -17.15
CA LYS A 248 10.45 15.35 -18.09
C LYS A 248 11.09 14.13 -17.44
N ASP A 249 12.18 14.33 -16.70
CA ASP A 249 12.87 13.26 -15.99
C ASP A 249 12.00 12.65 -14.89
N LEU A 250 11.19 13.46 -14.18
CA LEU A 250 10.23 12.97 -13.18
C LEU A 250 9.12 12.12 -13.79
N VAL A 251 8.58 12.52 -14.96
CA VAL A 251 7.58 11.71 -15.70
C VAL A 251 8.19 10.37 -16.12
N GLN A 252 9.41 10.38 -16.66
CA GLN A 252 10.10 9.15 -17.05
C GLN A 252 10.41 8.26 -15.85
N LEU A 253 10.85 8.85 -14.73
CA LEU A 253 11.08 8.15 -13.49
C LEU A 253 9.80 7.46 -12.99
N HIS A 254 8.68 8.18 -12.99
CA HIS A 254 7.39 7.63 -12.58
C HIS A 254 6.99 6.43 -13.45
N GLN A 255 7.13 6.54 -14.77
CA GLN A 255 6.84 5.42 -15.68
C GLN A 255 7.72 4.20 -15.42
N LEU A 256 9.04 4.39 -15.30
CA LEU A 256 9.98 3.29 -15.03
C LEU A 256 9.78 2.67 -13.65
N SER A 257 9.46 3.50 -12.64
CA SER A 257 9.13 3.00 -11.30
C SER A 257 7.85 2.18 -11.31
N ALA A 258 6.82 2.63 -12.04
CA ALA A 258 5.56 1.91 -12.18
C ALA A 258 5.72 0.56 -12.89
N GLU A 259 6.55 0.50 -13.95
CA GLU A 259 6.88 -0.75 -14.64
C GLU A 259 7.65 -1.72 -13.74
N SER A 260 8.66 -1.22 -13.01
CA SER A 260 9.44 -2.03 -12.06
C SER A 260 8.59 -2.57 -10.92
N ALA A 261 7.77 -1.72 -10.33
CA ALA A 261 6.83 -2.11 -9.28
C ALA A 261 5.77 -3.10 -9.79
N PHE A 262 5.30 -2.94 -11.03
CA PHE A 262 4.37 -3.89 -11.67
C PHE A 262 4.99 -5.29 -11.81
N ILE A 263 6.24 -5.39 -12.27
CA ILE A 263 6.96 -6.66 -12.41
C ILE A 263 7.07 -7.34 -11.05
N ILE A 264 7.56 -6.63 -10.03
CA ILE A 264 7.74 -7.20 -8.69
C ILE A 264 6.39 -7.59 -8.07
N ARG A 265 5.38 -6.74 -8.20
CA ARG A 265 4.01 -7.03 -7.75
C ARG A 265 3.46 -8.30 -8.39
N THR A 266 3.72 -8.49 -9.69
CA THR A 266 3.28 -9.68 -10.43
C THR A 266 3.93 -10.95 -9.87
N PHE A 267 5.24 -10.97 -9.73
CA PHE A 267 5.96 -12.10 -9.15
C PHE A 267 5.51 -12.37 -7.71
N PHE A 268 5.36 -11.30 -6.92
CA PHE A 268 4.97 -11.42 -5.53
C PHE A 268 3.59 -12.09 -5.37
N PHE A 269 2.58 -11.66 -6.13
CA PHE A 269 1.24 -12.25 -6.04
C PHE A 269 1.20 -13.69 -6.54
N VAL A 270 1.99 -14.05 -7.57
CA VAL A 270 2.10 -15.44 -8.03
C VAL A 270 2.75 -16.30 -6.94
N ILE A 271 3.87 -15.86 -6.36
CA ILE A 271 4.55 -16.59 -5.28
C ILE A 271 3.65 -16.67 -4.05
N PHE A 272 2.98 -15.58 -3.66
CA PHE A 272 2.05 -15.61 -2.53
C PHE A 272 0.91 -16.60 -2.78
N GLY A 273 0.30 -16.62 -3.97
CA GLY A 273 -0.70 -17.62 -4.34
C GLY A 273 -0.14 -19.05 -4.29
N PHE A 274 1.11 -19.25 -4.69
CA PHE A 274 1.78 -20.57 -4.61
C PHE A 274 2.02 -21.02 -3.16
N THR A 275 2.25 -20.12 -2.21
CA THR A 275 2.45 -20.49 -0.80
C THR A 275 1.15 -20.91 -0.09
N ILE A 276 -0.01 -20.57 -0.62
CA ILE A 276 -1.31 -20.84 0.02
C ILE A 276 -1.58 -22.32 0.16
N ILE A 277 -2.07 -22.71 1.33
CA ILE A 277 -2.51 -24.07 1.66
C ILE A 277 -4.05 -24.09 1.53
N VAL A 278 -4.55 -24.70 0.47
CA VAL A 278 -5.99 -24.72 0.15
C VAL A 278 -6.81 -25.42 1.25
N ASP A 279 -6.22 -26.40 1.93
CA ASP A 279 -6.91 -27.15 2.99
C ASP A 279 -7.28 -26.28 4.21
N GLN A 280 -6.60 -25.15 4.44
CA GLN A 280 -6.96 -24.19 5.50
C GLN A 280 -8.38 -23.63 5.33
N PHE A 281 -8.92 -23.57 4.11
CA PHE A 281 -10.29 -23.10 3.86
C PHE A 281 -11.38 -24.09 4.23
N LYS A 282 -11.01 -25.31 4.65
CA LYS A 282 -11.96 -26.28 5.22
C LYS A 282 -12.24 -25.96 6.71
N ASP A 283 -11.40 -25.15 7.34
CA ASP A 283 -11.62 -24.71 8.71
C ASP A 283 -12.72 -23.66 8.78
N PHE A 284 -13.83 -24.04 9.39
CA PHE A 284 -14.98 -23.17 9.57
C PHE A 284 -14.64 -21.94 10.43
N THR A 285 -13.73 -22.08 11.37
CA THR A 285 -13.28 -20.99 12.26
C THR A 285 -12.62 -19.87 11.47
N LEU A 286 -11.76 -20.21 10.51
CA LEU A 286 -11.10 -19.25 9.62
C LEU A 286 -12.14 -18.46 8.79
N ILE A 287 -13.16 -19.16 8.25
CA ILE A 287 -14.23 -18.52 7.47
C ILE A 287 -15.06 -17.59 8.36
N GLN A 288 -15.38 -18.01 9.58
CA GLN A 288 -16.11 -17.18 10.55
C GLN A 288 -15.35 -15.90 10.89
N TYR A 289 -14.06 -15.99 11.21
CA TYR A 289 -13.19 -14.83 11.47
C TYR A 289 -13.16 -13.88 10.27
N GLY A 290 -12.95 -14.43 9.08
CA GLY A 290 -12.95 -13.65 7.84
C GLY A 290 -14.26 -12.92 7.60
N LEU A 291 -15.41 -13.57 7.80
CA LEU A 291 -16.72 -12.96 7.60
C LEU A 291 -17.00 -11.82 8.60
N LEU A 292 -16.63 -11.99 9.87
CA LEU A 292 -16.78 -10.96 10.90
C LEU A 292 -15.92 -9.73 10.56
N ILE A 293 -14.65 -9.94 10.21
CA ILE A 293 -13.72 -8.87 9.82
C ILE A 293 -14.24 -8.15 8.57
N LEU A 294 -14.65 -8.87 7.53
CA LEU A 294 -15.21 -8.27 6.31
C LEU A 294 -16.45 -7.44 6.60
N THR A 295 -17.36 -7.98 7.40
CA THR A 295 -18.60 -7.26 7.79
C THR A 295 -18.28 -5.96 8.51
N ALA A 296 -17.36 -5.99 9.49
CA ALA A 296 -16.94 -4.81 10.23
C ALA A 296 -16.31 -3.76 9.29
N MET A 297 -15.41 -4.17 8.39
CA MET A 297 -14.76 -3.29 7.44
C MET A 297 -15.74 -2.56 6.52
N TYR A 298 -16.67 -3.30 5.91
CA TYR A 298 -17.64 -2.71 4.98
C TYR A 298 -18.68 -1.86 5.70
N LEU A 299 -19.08 -2.25 6.91
CA LEU A 299 -20.01 -1.47 7.76
C LEU A 299 -19.38 -0.12 8.15
N ILE A 300 -18.15 -0.13 8.66
CA ILE A 300 -17.40 1.08 9.03
C ILE A 300 -17.28 2.01 7.83
N ARG A 301 -16.86 1.47 6.67
CA ARG A 301 -16.73 2.25 5.45
C ARG A 301 -18.05 2.84 4.98
N LEU A 302 -19.13 2.06 5.00
CA LEU A 302 -20.47 2.51 4.64
C LEU A 302 -20.94 3.65 5.56
N LEU A 303 -20.80 3.46 6.88
CA LEU A 303 -21.20 4.47 7.87
C LEU A 303 -20.37 5.76 7.70
N TYR A 304 -19.06 5.65 7.53
CA TYR A 304 -18.20 6.82 7.32
C TYR A 304 -18.57 7.58 6.05
N LEU A 305 -18.69 6.90 4.91
CA LEU A 305 -19.00 7.55 3.64
C LEU A 305 -20.39 8.18 3.63
N LYS A 306 -21.38 7.54 4.28
CA LYS A 306 -22.74 8.03 4.36
C LYS A 306 -22.89 9.25 5.28
N PHE A 307 -22.36 9.16 6.50
CA PHE A 307 -22.65 10.16 7.54
C PHE A 307 -21.58 11.25 7.68
N ILE A 308 -20.30 10.91 7.46
CA ILE A 308 -19.17 11.83 7.66
C ILE A 308 -18.73 12.44 6.32
N ALA A 309 -18.32 11.60 5.38
CA ALA A 309 -17.80 12.08 4.09
C ALA A 309 -18.90 12.60 3.16
N LYS A 310 -20.15 12.14 3.32
CA LYS A 310 -21.32 12.55 2.49
C LYS A 310 -20.99 12.44 1.01
N THR A 311 -20.43 11.30 0.59
CA THR A 311 -20.07 11.01 -0.81
C THR A 311 -21.05 10.02 -1.41
N PRO A 312 -21.19 9.97 -2.75
CA PRO A 312 -21.94 8.89 -3.41
C PRO A 312 -21.42 7.54 -2.96
N LEU A 313 -22.32 6.69 -2.44
CA LEU A 313 -21.93 5.41 -1.85
C LEU A 313 -21.40 4.43 -2.90
N THR A 314 -22.04 4.40 -4.06
CA THR A 314 -21.62 3.53 -5.16
C THR A 314 -20.74 4.29 -6.16
N PRO A 315 -19.58 3.72 -6.57
CA PRO A 315 -18.99 2.45 -6.17
C PRO A 315 -18.08 2.55 -4.92
N ALA A 316 -17.93 3.73 -4.30
CA ALA A 316 -16.92 4.04 -3.28
C ALA A 316 -16.91 3.06 -2.09
N VAL A 317 -18.09 2.56 -1.64
CA VAL A 317 -18.17 1.60 -0.53
C VAL A 317 -17.46 0.29 -0.87
N PHE A 318 -17.53 -0.15 -2.13
CA PHE A 318 -16.94 -1.41 -2.57
C PHE A 318 -15.44 -1.32 -2.81
N ILE A 319 -14.88 -0.10 -2.98
CA ILE A 319 -13.47 0.11 -3.28
C ILE A 319 -12.67 0.17 -1.98
N THR A 320 -12.42 -1.00 -1.42
CA THR A 320 -11.60 -1.17 -0.20
C THR A 320 -10.80 -2.48 -0.28
N PRO A 321 -10.05 -2.71 -1.38
CA PRO A 321 -9.28 -3.94 -1.50
C PRO A 321 -8.14 -3.97 -0.50
N ARG A 322 -7.84 -5.17 0.02
CA ARG A 322 -6.60 -5.45 0.75
C ARG A 322 -5.61 -6.08 -0.22
N GLY A 323 -4.32 -5.88 0.01
CA GLY A 323 -3.34 -6.31 -0.99
C GLY A 323 -1.91 -6.40 -0.50
N LEU A 324 -0.99 -5.91 -1.33
CA LEU A 324 0.43 -6.16 -1.17
C LEU A 324 0.98 -5.62 0.15
N ILE A 325 0.67 -4.39 0.55
CA ILE A 325 1.15 -3.81 1.80
C ILE A 325 0.63 -4.62 2.99
N SER A 326 -0.64 -5.07 2.95
CA SER A 326 -1.19 -5.96 3.97
C SER A 326 -0.38 -7.25 4.11
N ILE A 327 -0.02 -7.88 2.99
CA ILE A 327 0.79 -9.11 2.99
C ILE A 327 2.18 -8.82 3.55
N LEU A 328 2.81 -7.76 3.09
CA LEU A 328 4.19 -7.43 3.47
C LEU A 328 4.30 -7.07 4.95
N LEU A 329 3.38 -6.28 5.49
CA LEU A 329 3.35 -5.97 6.91
C LEU A 329 3.06 -7.22 7.75
N PHE A 330 2.17 -8.09 7.29
CA PHE A 330 1.88 -9.36 7.96
C PHE A 330 3.12 -10.26 8.05
N TYR A 331 3.91 -10.37 6.97
CA TYR A 331 5.15 -11.15 6.99
C TYR A 331 6.28 -10.49 7.80
N ASN A 332 6.28 -9.14 7.90
CA ASN A 332 7.22 -8.38 8.72
C ASN A 332 6.88 -8.37 10.22
N LEU A 333 5.72 -8.92 10.60
CA LEU A 333 5.35 -9.10 12.01
C LEU A 333 6.37 -10.02 12.69
N PRO A 334 7.01 -9.57 13.81
CA PRO A 334 7.85 -10.44 14.63
C PRO A 334 7.11 -11.71 15.04
N LYS A 335 7.81 -12.83 15.05
CA LYS A 335 7.17 -14.14 15.35
C LYS A 335 6.51 -14.16 16.71
N GLU A 336 7.09 -13.47 17.68
CA GLU A 336 6.65 -13.36 19.06
C GLU A 336 5.35 -12.53 19.20
N MET A 337 5.07 -11.68 18.20
CA MET A 337 3.88 -10.81 18.18
C MET A 337 2.74 -11.39 17.33
N ARG A 338 2.93 -12.56 16.72
CA ARG A 338 1.88 -13.22 15.94
C ARG A 338 0.94 -13.97 16.88
N ILE A 339 -0.36 -13.87 16.59
CA ILE A 339 -1.39 -14.61 17.33
C ILE A 339 -1.87 -15.83 16.53
N ASN A 340 -2.13 -16.93 17.23
CA ASN A 340 -2.70 -18.12 16.61
C ASN A 340 -4.13 -17.81 16.11
N GLY A 341 -4.50 -18.38 14.97
CA GLY A 341 -5.80 -18.08 14.31
C GLY A 341 -5.75 -16.92 13.33
N VAL A 342 -4.69 -16.08 13.37
CA VAL A 342 -4.43 -15.06 12.34
C VAL A 342 -3.30 -15.56 11.44
N GLU A 343 -3.64 -16.47 10.57
CA GLU A 343 -2.71 -17.11 9.65
C GLU A 343 -2.78 -16.52 8.24
N THR A 344 -1.84 -16.93 7.38
CA THR A 344 -1.81 -16.56 5.96
C THR A 344 -3.10 -16.88 5.23
N GLY A 345 -3.82 -17.93 5.63
CA GLY A 345 -5.13 -18.28 5.07
C GLY A 345 -6.19 -17.21 5.30
N LEU A 346 -6.25 -16.63 6.52
CA LEU A 346 -7.17 -15.54 6.82
C LEU A 346 -6.86 -14.28 6.00
N LEU A 347 -5.58 -13.93 5.91
CA LEU A 347 -5.13 -12.80 5.08
C LEU A 347 -5.51 -12.98 3.61
N PHE A 348 -5.27 -14.18 3.06
CA PHE A 348 -5.62 -14.52 1.71
C PHE A 348 -7.14 -14.42 1.47
N LEU A 349 -7.95 -14.98 2.37
CA LEU A 349 -9.41 -14.92 2.31
C LEU A 349 -9.89 -13.46 2.22
N ILE A 350 -9.36 -12.59 3.06
CA ILE A 350 -9.74 -11.17 3.09
C ILE A 350 -9.30 -10.45 1.82
N ILE A 351 -8.09 -10.70 1.32
CA ILE A 351 -7.61 -10.11 0.05
C ILE A 351 -8.48 -10.56 -1.11
N LEU A 352 -8.77 -11.86 -1.18
CA LEU A 352 -9.62 -12.44 -2.24
C LEU A 352 -11.03 -11.85 -2.18
N ALA A 353 -11.67 -11.90 -1.02
CA ALA A 353 -13.03 -11.43 -0.82
C ALA A 353 -13.18 -9.94 -1.13
N THR A 354 -12.28 -9.09 -0.59
CA THR A 354 -12.33 -7.64 -0.84
C THR A 354 -12.09 -7.30 -2.31
N SER A 355 -11.23 -8.04 -3.00
CA SER A 355 -10.98 -7.85 -4.43
C SER A 355 -12.18 -8.28 -5.29
N ILE A 356 -12.87 -9.37 -4.94
CA ILE A 356 -14.10 -9.82 -5.60
C ILE A 356 -15.22 -8.81 -5.38
N ILE A 357 -15.48 -8.41 -4.13
CA ILE A 357 -16.52 -7.44 -3.78
C ILE A 357 -16.29 -6.11 -4.51
N MET A 358 -15.05 -5.64 -4.57
CA MET A 358 -14.69 -4.44 -5.33
C MET A 358 -15.00 -4.62 -6.82
N SER A 359 -14.64 -5.77 -7.41
CA SER A 359 -14.91 -6.06 -8.82
C SER A 359 -16.41 -6.01 -9.12
N LEU A 360 -17.23 -6.66 -8.29
CA LEU A 360 -18.69 -6.66 -8.42
C LEU A 360 -19.28 -5.25 -8.27
N GLY A 361 -18.80 -4.47 -7.30
CA GLY A 361 -19.22 -3.08 -7.11
C GLY A 361 -18.89 -2.17 -8.30
N LEU A 362 -17.72 -2.38 -8.93
CA LEU A 362 -17.32 -1.64 -10.12
C LEU A 362 -18.10 -2.05 -11.38
N LEU A 363 -18.57 -3.30 -11.46
CA LEU A 363 -19.45 -3.73 -12.55
C LEU A 363 -20.81 -3.01 -12.53
N GLY A 364 -21.35 -2.76 -11.33
CA GLY A 364 -22.60 -2.04 -11.14
C GLY A 364 -22.49 -0.51 -11.32
N ALA A 365 -21.28 0.05 -11.37
CA ALA A 365 -21.08 1.48 -11.56
C ALA A 365 -21.36 1.89 -13.01
N LYS A 366 -22.18 2.95 -13.21
CA LYS A 366 -22.44 3.52 -14.54
C LYS A 366 -21.11 4.00 -15.15
N LYS A 367 -20.83 3.57 -16.39
CA LYS A 367 -19.77 4.18 -17.20
C LYS A 367 -20.16 5.63 -17.50
N GLU A 368 -19.30 6.61 -17.19
CA GLU A 368 -19.38 7.89 -17.90
C GLU A 368 -18.98 7.60 -19.36
N GLU A 369 -19.91 7.87 -20.29
CA GLU A 369 -19.58 7.97 -21.69
C GLU A 369 -18.60 9.14 -21.85
N VAL A 370 -17.37 8.82 -22.26
CA VAL A 370 -16.42 9.83 -22.72
C VAL A 370 -17.02 10.40 -23.99
N VAL A 371 -17.75 11.53 -23.87
CA VAL A 371 -18.14 12.34 -25.02
C VAL A 371 -16.85 12.90 -25.60
N VAL A 372 -16.28 12.22 -26.55
CA VAL A 372 -15.22 12.74 -27.40
C VAL A 372 -15.88 13.86 -28.23
N LYS A 373 -15.77 15.11 -27.75
CA LYS A 373 -16.03 16.25 -28.61
C LYS A 373 -15.00 16.19 -29.74
N LYS A 374 -15.54 15.85 -30.93
CA LYS A 374 -14.83 15.98 -32.20
C LYS A 374 -14.47 17.45 -32.49
#